data_871db1935d73e87670c2f6fba9642641
#
_entry.id   871db1935d73e87670c2f6fba9642641
#
_cell.length_a   1.000
_cell.length_b   1.000
_cell.length_c   1.000
_cell.angle_alpha   90.00
_cell.angle_beta   90.00
_cell.angle_gamma   90.00
#
_symmetry.space_group_name_H-M   'P 1'
#
loop_
_entity.id
_entity.type
_entity.pdbx_description
1 polymer ?
#
loop_
_entity_poly.entity_id
_entity_poly.type
_entity_poly.pdbx_seq_one_letter_code
_entity_poly.pdbx_strand_id
1 'polypeptide(L)'
;MTFSDRLRQLRQEKRMTQVSLGQAVDISPRMISFYESGNHFPRDEIILKRIADLFEVSLDYLLGHSDLREEASLKKLCAAYRALPEADRRTAMSFVEFLGEKKPRT
;
A
#
# COMPACT_ATOMS: atom_id res chain seq x y z
N MET A 1 -12.14 2.08 -8.13
CA MET A 1 -10.86 2.40 -8.79
C MET A 1 -10.20 1.10 -9.21
N THR A 2 -9.68 1.03 -10.44
CA THR A 2 -9.04 -0.16 -10.97
C THR A 2 -7.54 -0.17 -10.66
N PHE A 3 -6.90 -1.31 -10.93
CA PHE A 3 -5.44 -1.43 -10.85
C PHE A 3 -4.73 -0.34 -11.68
N SER A 4 -5.21 -0.11 -12.91
CA SER A 4 -4.61 0.89 -13.81
C SER A 4 -4.66 2.30 -13.22
N ASP A 5 -5.80 2.66 -12.64
CA ASP A 5 -5.98 3.95 -11.99
C ASP A 5 -5.08 4.08 -10.76
N ARG A 6 -5.00 3.03 -9.94
CA ARG A 6 -4.15 3.01 -8.75
C ARG A 6 -2.68 3.14 -9.08
N LEU A 7 -2.23 2.38 -10.08
CA LEU A 7 -0.84 2.42 -10.50
C LEU A 7 -0.45 3.83 -10.95
N ARG A 8 -1.26 4.44 -11.79
CA ARG A 8 -1.02 5.82 -12.26
C ARG A 8 -1.02 6.80 -11.10
N GLN A 9 -2.01 6.71 -10.22
CA GLN A 9 -2.14 7.59 -9.06
C GLN A 9 -0.90 7.50 -8.15
N LEU A 10 -0.49 6.29 -7.80
CA LEU A 10 0.67 6.07 -6.92
C LEU A 10 1.96 6.59 -7.56
N ARG A 11 2.12 6.35 -8.85
CA ARG A 11 3.28 6.86 -9.60
C ARG A 11 3.33 8.39 -9.56
N GLN A 12 2.21 9.03 -9.85
CA GLN A 12 2.12 10.49 -9.89
C GLN A 12 2.34 11.10 -8.50
N GLU A 13 1.84 10.48 -7.45
CA GLU A 13 2.05 10.95 -6.08
C GLU A 13 3.53 10.96 -5.70
N LYS A 14 4.29 9.97 -6.17
CA LYS A 14 5.75 9.92 -5.96
C LYS A 14 6.53 10.73 -7.01
N ARG A 15 5.83 11.42 -7.89
CA ARG A 15 6.45 12.22 -8.96
C ARG A 15 7.41 11.41 -9.83
N MET A 16 7.06 10.16 -10.06
CA MET A 16 7.83 9.26 -10.92
C MET A 16 7.34 9.33 -12.35
N THR A 17 8.26 9.17 -13.30
CA THR A 17 7.92 8.96 -14.70
C THR A 17 7.65 7.48 -14.93
N GLN A 18 7.03 7.15 -16.07
CA GLN A 18 6.87 5.74 -16.46
C GLN A 18 8.22 5.05 -16.62
N VAL A 19 9.25 5.78 -17.07
CA VAL A 19 10.62 5.28 -17.20
C VAL A 19 11.18 4.95 -15.81
N SER A 20 11.09 5.87 -14.86
CA SER A 20 11.63 5.65 -13.52
C SER A 20 10.91 4.53 -12.79
N LEU A 21 9.59 4.44 -12.95
CA LEU A 21 8.83 3.34 -12.37
C LEU A 21 9.26 2.00 -12.96
N GLY A 22 9.40 1.93 -14.29
CA GLY A 22 9.84 0.72 -14.96
C GLY A 22 11.20 0.26 -14.48
N GLN A 23 12.13 1.19 -14.30
CA GLN A 23 13.47 0.90 -13.76
C GLN A 23 13.40 0.36 -12.34
N ALA A 24 12.54 0.95 -11.51
CA ALA A 24 12.41 0.55 -10.11
C ALA A 24 11.85 -0.86 -9.94
N VAL A 25 10.97 -1.30 -10.83
CA VAL A 25 10.32 -2.63 -10.75
C VAL A 25 10.80 -3.59 -11.85
N ASP A 26 11.80 -3.18 -12.62
CA ASP A 26 12.45 -4.01 -13.64
C ASP A 26 11.53 -4.44 -14.77
N ILE A 27 10.75 -3.50 -15.29
CA ILE A 27 9.94 -3.69 -16.49
C ILE A 27 10.08 -2.47 -17.40
N SER A 28 9.76 -2.65 -18.70
CA SER A 28 9.92 -1.57 -19.67
C SER A 28 8.90 -0.45 -19.43
N PRO A 29 9.25 0.81 -19.79
CA PRO A 29 8.29 1.91 -19.73
C PRO A 29 7.04 1.65 -20.57
N ARG A 30 7.21 0.95 -21.70
CA ARG A 30 6.10 0.57 -22.56
C ARG A 30 5.10 -0.31 -21.83
N MET A 31 5.58 -1.27 -21.04
CA MET A 31 4.70 -2.13 -20.24
C MET A 31 3.99 -1.35 -19.14
N ILE A 32 4.69 -0.42 -18.49
CA ILE A 32 4.06 0.49 -17.51
C ILE A 32 2.91 1.25 -18.19
N SER A 33 3.16 1.80 -19.37
CA SER A 33 2.12 2.50 -20.14
C SER A 33 0.91 1.63 -20.42
N PHE A 34 1.12 0.38 -20.82
CA PHE A 34 0.04 -0.57 -21.08
C PHE A 34 -0.76 -0.89 -19.82
N TYR A 35 -0.08 -1.07 -18.69
CA TYR A 35 -0.77 -1.31 -17.41
C TYR A 35 -1.60 -0.10 -16.99
N GLU A 36 -1.09 1.10 -17.17
CA GLU A 36 -1.80 2.34 -16.81
C GLU A 36 -2.97 2.64 -17.75
N SER A 37 -2.90 2.19 -18.99
CA SER A 37 -3.97 2.38 -19.95
C SER A 37 -5.16 1.42 -19.77
N GLY A 38 -4.96 0.37 -18.97
CA GLY A 38 -5.98 -0.66 -18.77
C GLY A 38 -6.02 -1.74 -19.83
N ASN A 39 -5.12 -1.68 -20.83
CA ASN A 39 -5.09 -2.67 -21.93
C ASN A 39 -4.45 -3.99 -21.50
N HIS A 40 -3.59 -3.95 -20.50
CA HIS A 40 -2.86 -5.12 -20.01
C HIS A 40 -2.87 -5.14 -18.49
N PHE A 41 -2.83 -6.35 -17.96
CA PHE A 41 -2.72 -6.60 -16.52
C PHE A 41 -1.51 -7.50 -16.28
N PRO A 42 -0.66 -7.24 -15.26
CA PRO A 42 0.48 -8.10 -14.99
C PRO A 42 0.03 -9.53 -14.69
N ARG A 43 0.58 -10.50 -15.41
CA ARG A 43 0.30 -11.91 -15.19
C ARG A 43 1.24 -12.53 -14.17
N ASP A 44 2.35 -11.85 -13.90
CA ASP A 44 3.37 -12.32 -13.00
C ASP A 44 3.15 -11.69 -11.63
N GLU A 45 2.93 -12.53 -10.65
CA GLU A 45 2.74 -12.12 -9.27
C GLU A 45 3.98 -11.39 -8.72
N ILE A 46 5.18 -11.69 -9.24
CA ILE A 46 6.41 -11.02 -8.83
C ILE A 46 6.36 -9.54 -9.18
N ILE A 47 5.86 -9.20 -10.36
CA ILE A 47 5.71 -7.81 -10.79
C ILE A 47 4.73 -7.07 -9.87
N LEU A 48 3.60 -7.69 -9.56
CA LEU A 48 2.60 -7.11 -8.67
C LEU A 48 3.18 -6.86 -7.27
N LYS A 49 3.94 -7.81 -6.75
CA LYS A 49 4.59 -7.66 -5.44
C LYS A 49 5.63 -6.54 -5.45
N ARG A 50 6.43 -6.44 -6.51
CA ARG A 50 7.43 -5.37 -6.63
C ARG A 50 6.77 -4.00 -6.62
N ILE A 51 5.67 -3.85 -7.35
CA ILE A 51 4.92 -2.58 -7.40
C ILE A 51 4.34 -2.26 -6.01
N ALA A 52 3.69 -3.23 -5.38
CA ALA A 52 3.11 -3.04 -4.06
C ALA A 52 4.17 -2.67 -3.02
N ASP A 53 5.32 -3.33 -3.05
CA ASP A 53 6.43 -3.05 -2.14
C ASP A 53 7.02 -1.67 -2.37
N LEU A 54 7.19 -1.27 -3.64
CA LEU A 54 7.72 0.06 -3.97
C LEU A 54 6.85 1.16 -3.38
N PHE A 55 5.54 1.03 -3.49
CA PHE A 55 4.59 2.02 -3.00
C PHE A 55 4.15 1.79 -1.56
N GLU A 56 4.62 0.73 -0.93
CA GLU A 56 4.30 0.38 0.45
C GLU A 56 2.80 0.24 0.68
N VAL A 57 2.12 -0.41 -0.26
CA VAL A 57 0.69 -0.68 -0.18
C VAL A 57 0.44 -2.19 -0.26
N SER A 58 -0.74 -2.62 0.16
CA SER A 58 -1.14 -4.02 0.01
C SER A 58 -1.50 -4.33 -1.44
N LEU A 59 -1.46 -5.62 -1.79
CA LEU A 59 -1.95 -6.07 -3.09
C LEU A 59 -3.44 -5.76 -3.26
N ASP A 60 -4.24 -5.91 -2.21
CA ASP A 60 -5.67 -5.60 -2.27
C ASP A 60 -5.91 -4.14 -2.63
N TYR A 61 -5.14 -3.23 -2.03
CA TYR A 61 -5.24 -1.81 -2.36
C TYR A 61 -4.82 -1.57 -3.81
N LEU A 62 -3.69 -2.14 -4.22
CA LEU A 62 -3.17 -1.97 -5.58
C LEU A 62 -4.16 -2.49 -6.62
N LEU A 63 -4.81 -3.62 -6.35
CA LEU A 63 -5.77 -4.24 -7.26
C LEU A 63 -7.16 -3.58 -7.23
N GLY A 64 -7.36 -2.61 -6.34
CA GLY A 64 -8.64 -1.92 -6.22
C GLY A 64 -9.69 -2.68 -5.41
N HIS A 65 -9.29 -3.74 -4.70
CA HIS A 65 -10.21 -4.53 -3.87
C HIS A 65 -10.40 -3.94 -2.48
N SER A 66 -9.57 -2.99 -2.08
CA SER A 66 -9.63 -2.33 -0.78
C SER A 66 -9.27 -0.85 -0.95
N ASP A 67 -9.93 0.01 -0.20
CA ASP A 67 -9.58 1.42 -0.12
C ASP A 67 -8.67 1.73 1.06
N LEU A 68 -8.30 0.72 1.85
CA LEU A 68 -7.42 0.87 3.01
C LEU A 68 -5.97 0.94 2.58
N ARG A 69 -5.52 2.15 2.26
CA ARG A 69 -4.13 2.42 1.86
C ARG A 69 -3.14 2.12 2.98
N GLU A 70 -3.57 2.26 4.21
CA GLU A 70 -2.74 2.15 5.41
C GLU A 70 -2.63 0.73 5.94
N GLU A 71 -3.08 -0.25 5.17
CA GLU A 71 -3.04 -1.64 5.61
C GLU A 71 -1.63 -2.11 5.96
N ALA A 72 -0.62 -1.66 5.23
CA ALA A 72 0.78 -1.99 5.53
C ALA A 72 1.19 -1.47 6.91
N SER A 73 0.75 -0.26 7.28
CA SER A 73 0.98 0.31 8.60
C SER A 73 0.26 -0.47 9.69
N LEU A 74 -0.97 -0.93 9.40
CA LEU A 74 -1.72 -1.78 10.32
C LEU A 74 -1.02 -3.13 10.54
N LYS A 75 -0.45 -3.71 9.51
CA LYS A 75 0.32 -4.96 9.64
C LYS A 75 1.55 -4.77 10.52
N LYS A 76 2.26 -3.66 10.36
CA LYS A 76 3.40 -3.30 11.22
C LYS A 76 2.95 -3.12 12.66
N LEU A 77 1.85 -2.43 12.87
CA LEU A 77 1.30 -2.21 14.19
C LEU A 77 0.90 -3.53 14.84
N CYS A 78 0.23 -4.41 14.11
CA CYS A 78 -0.16 -5.72 14.62
C CYS A 78 1.05 -6.58 14.98
N ALA A 79 2.10 -6.58 14.15
CA ALA A 79 3.32 -7.32 14.42
C ALA A 79 4.01 -6.80 15.69
N ALA A 80 4.13 -5.49 15.82
CA ALA A 80 4.72 -4.85 16.99
C ALA A 80 3.92 -5.16 18.26
N TYR A 81 2.59 -5.09 18.16
CA TYR A 81 1.68 -5.40 19.27
C TYR A 81 1.83 -6.84 19.73
N ARG A 82 1.88 -7.78 18.78
CA ARG A 82 2.02 -9.23 19.10
C ARG A 82 3.36 -9.55 19.75
N ALA A 83 4.39 -8.76 19.46
CA ALA A 83 5.72 -8.96 20.05
C ALA A 83 5.79 -8.49 21.50
N LEU A 84 4.82 -7.71 21.98
CA LEU A 84 4.81 -7.20 23.34
C LEU A 84 4.39 -8.28 24.35
N PRO A 85 4.94 -8.23 25.59
CA PRO A 85 4.39 -9.01 26.69
C PRO A 85 2.91 -8.68 26.93
N GLU A 86 2.18 -9.61 27.53
CA GLU A 86 0.74 -9.45 27.73
C GLU A 86 0.38 -8.17 28.51
N ALA A 87 1.12 -7.85 29.55
CA ALA A 87 0.87 -6.65 30.33
C ALA A 87 1.05 -5.38 29.49
N ASP A 88 2.07 -5.36 28.62
CA ASP A 88 2.34 -4.22 27.76
C ASP A 88 1.30 -4.11 26.63
N ARG A 89 0.76 -5.24 26.16
CA ARG A 89 -0.31 -5.22 25.16
C ARG A 89 -1.57 -4.55 25.72
N ARG A 90 -1.90 -4.81 26.99
CA ARG A 90 -3.03 -4.15 27.63
C ARG A 90 -2.81 -2.65 27.75
N THR A 91 -1.61 -2.24 28.13
CA THR A 91 -1.25 -0.83 28.22
C THR A 91 -1.32 -0.14 26.86
N ALA A 92 -0.80 -0.78 25.81
CA ALA A 92 -0.86 -0.26 24.46
C ALA A 92 -2.30 -0.08 23.98
N MET A 93 -3.14 -1.07 24.22
CA MET A 93 -4.55 -1.00 23.83
C MET A 93 -5.29 0.12 24.58
N SER A 94 -5.04 0.26 25.87
CA SER A 94 -5.63 1.35 26.66
C SER A 94 -5.21 2.72 26.15
N PHE A 95 -3.95 2.84 25.71
CA PHE A 95 -3.45 4.08 25.12
C PHE A 95 -4.12 4.41 23.80
N VAL A 96 -4.29 3.41 22.94
CA VAL A 96 -5.00 3.60 21.66
C VAL A 96 -6.44 4.02 21.88
N GLU A 97 -7.13 3.37 22.81
CA GLU A 97 -8.52 3.71 23.17
C GLU A 97 -8.61 5.13 23.72
N PHE A 98 -7.67 5.50 24.59
CA PHE A 98 -7.58 6.87 25.14
C PHE A 98 -7.42 7.91 24.04
N LEU A 99 -6.54 7.66 23.06
CA LEU A 99 -6.36 8.56 21.94
C LEU A 99 -7.62 8.72 21.11
N GLY A 100 -8.36 7.63 20.94
CA GLY A 100 -9.64 7.66 20.23
C GLY A 100 -10.69 8.50 20.93
N GLU A 101 -10.79 8.39 22.27
CA GLU A 101 -11.71 9.18 23.08
C GLU A 101 -11.34 10.67 23.10
N LYS A 102 -10.05 10.97 23.02
CA LYS A 102 -9.52 12.34 23.03
C LYS A 102 -9.81 13.09 21.72
N LYS A 103 -10.19 12.39 20.68
CA LYS A 103 -10.39 12.99 19.37
C LYS A 103 -11.54 14.00 19.41
N PRO A 104 -11.31 15.26 18.96
CA PRO A 104 -12.38 16.25 19.00
C PRO A 104 -13.56 15.81 18.12
N ARG A 105 -14.75 15.98 18.65
CA ARG A 105 -15.98 15.75 17.89
C ARG A 105 -16.31 17.02 17.14
N THR A 106 -16.38 16.89 15.84
CA THR A 106 -16.81 17.99 14.99
C THR A 106 -18.25 17.80 14.60
#